data_cfef73cf73d4cd7e041e76aa04244ad3
#
_entry.id   cfef73cf73d4cd7e041e76aa04244ad3
#
_cell.length_a   1.000
_cell.length_b   1.000
_cell.length_c   1.000
_cell.angle_alpha   90.00
_cell.angle_beta   90.00
_cell.angle_gamma   90.00
#
_symmetry.space_group_name_H-M   'P 1'
#
loop_
_entity.id
_entity.type
_entity.pdbx_description
1 polymer ?
#
loop_
_entity_poly.entity_id
_entity_poly.type
_entity_poly.pdbx_seq_one_letter_code
_entity_poly.pdbx_strand_id
1 'polypeptide(L)'
;AGMAFSNALLGITHSLAHKTGAVFHIPHGCANAIYLPYVIDFNKKACAPRYADIARSLKLPGNTDDELVDSLTNMIKDMNKSMDIPLTLKDYGVDEKEFKDSEDFIAHNAVLDACTGSNPRSINDAEMKKLLEYIYYGKKVDF
;
A
#
# COMPACT_ATOMS: atom_id res chain seq x y z
N ALA A 1 14.34 1.51 -13.81
CA ALA A 1 13.32 1.00 -12.89
C ALA A 1 13.08 -0.50 -13.10
N GLY A 2 12.75 -0.98 -14.31
CA GLY A 2 12.44 -2.39 -14.58
C GLY A 2 13.47 -3.39 -14.08
N MET A 3 14.77 -3.17 -14.36
CA MET A 3 15.84 -4.02 -13.83
C MET A 3 15.93 -4.00 -12.30
N ALA A 4 15.64 -2.87 -11.68
CA ALA A 4 15.68 -2.75 -10.22
C ALA A 4 14.61 -3.64 -9.56
N PHE A 5 13.34 -3.50 -9.93
CA PHE A 5 12.28 -4.31 -9.33
C PHE A 5 12.33 -5.78 -9.76
N SER A 6 12.86 -6.10 -10.95
CA SER A 6 13.04 -7.50 -11.36
C SER A 6 14.06 -8.23 -10.48
N ASN A 7 15.02 -7.52 -9.88
CA ASN A 7 15.99 -8.10 -8.96
C ASN A 7 15.53 -8.01 -7.49
N ALA A 8 14.91 -6.89 -7.09
CA ALA A 8 14.46 -6.67 -5.71
C ALA A 8 13.12 -7.36 -5.40
N LEU A 9 12.43 -7.82 -6.44
CA LEU A 9 11.06 -8.31 -6.40
C LEU A 9 10.05 -7.21 -5.98
N LEU A 10 8.81 -7.59 -5.77
CA LEU A 10 7.71 -6.71 -5.42
C LEU A 10 7.23 -7.05 -4.00
N GLY A 11 6.43 -6.18 -3.39
CA GLY A 11 5.91 -6.39 -2.05
C GLY A 11 4.39 -6.51 -2.03
N ILE A 12 3.81 -6.37 -0.83
CA ILE A 12 2.37 -6.54 -0.59
C ILE A 12 1.49 -5.52 -1.34
N THR A 13 2.03 -4.39 -1.78
CA THR A 13 1.30 -3.47 -2.67
C THR A 13 0.81 -4.20 -3.92
N HIS A 14 1.70 -4.94 -4.57
CA HIS A 14 1.37 -5.71 -5.77
C HIS A 14 0.49 -6.93 -5.46
N SER A 15 0.75 -7.62 -4.35
CA SER A 15 -0.09 -8.74 -3.92
C SER A 15 -1.55 -8.32 -3.74
N LEU A 16 -1.79 -7.19 -3.08
CA LEU A 16 -3.13 -6.61 -2.94
C LEU A 16 -3.70 -6.19 -4.31
N ALA A 17 -2.90 -5.51 -5.15
CA ALA A 17 -3.34 -5.06 -6.46
C ALA A 17 -3.74 -6.21 -7.39
N HIS A 18 -3.05 -7.35 -7.32
CA HIS A 18 -3.43 -8.54 -8.06
C HIS A 18 -4.81 -9.08 -7.66
N LYS A 19 -5.05 -9.17 -6.36
CA LYS A 19 -6.30 -9.77 -5.84
C LYS A 19 -7.49 -8.83 -5.97
N THR A 20 -7.33 -7.56 -5.60
CA THR A 20 -8.38 -6.55 -5.74
C THR A 20 -8.68 -6.21 -7.20
N GLY A 21 -7.67 -6.20 -8.07
CA GLY A 21 -7.87 -6.05 -9.51
C GLY A 21 -8.70 -7.17 -10.11
N ALA A 22 -8.51 -8.41 -9.64
CA ALA A 22 -9.29 -9.56 -10.08
C ALA A 22 -10.75 -9.51 -9.58
N VAL A 23 -10.97 -9.05 -8.34
CA VAL A 23 -12.30 -9.04 -7.70
C VAL A 23 -13.09 -7.77 -8.07
N PHE A 24 -12.48 -6.59 -7.94
CA PHE A 24 -13.16 -5.31 -8.12
C PHE A 24 -12.88 -4.64 -9.47
N HIS A 25 -12.17 -5.33 -10.37
CA HIS A 25 -11.81 -4.83 -11.70
C HIS A 25 -11.06 -3.49 -11.70
N ILE A 26 -10.25 -3.24 -10.66
CA ILE A 26 -9.44 -2.03 -10.54
C ILE A 26 -8.21 -2.15 -11.45
N PRO A 27 -7.92 -1.18 -12.33
CA PRO A 27 -6.71 -1.16 -13.13
C PRO A 27 -5.46 -1.26 -12.23
N HIS A 28 -4.52 -2.14 -12.60
CA HIS A 28 -3.36 -2.49 -11.77
C HIS A 28 -2.56 -1.27 -11.28
N GLY A 29 -2.29 -0.31 -12.16
CA GLY A 29 -1.57 0.91 -11.78
C GLY A 29 -2.32 1.77 -10.78
N CYS A 30 -3.66 1.89 -10.94
CA CYS A 30 -4.51 2.62 -10.02
C CYS A 30 -4.54 1.96 -8.64
N ALA A 31 -4.72 0.63 -8.57
CA ALA A 31 -4.67 -0.12 -7.33
C ALA A 31 -3.34 0.08 -6.59
N ASN A 32 -2.21 -0.06 -7.29
CA ASN A 32 -0.89 0.18 -6.70
C ASN A 32 -0.74 1.61 -6.16
N ALA A 33 -1.21 2.63 -6.89
CA ALA A 33 -1.14 4.02 -6.47
C ALA A 33 -1.95 4.29 -5.19
N ILE A 34 -3.15 3.71 -5.09
CA ILE A 34 -4.00 3.80 -3.89
C ILE A 34 -3.31 3.15 -2.68
N TYR A 35 -2.73 1.96 -2.85
CA TYR A 35 -2.21 1.15 -1.72
C TYR A 35 -0.86 1.61 -1.22
N LEU A 36 -0.02 2.17 -2.08
CA LEU A 36 1.36 2.49 -1.78
C LEU A 36 1.56 3.29 -0.48
N PRO A 37 0.85 4.39 -0.20
CA PRO A 37 1.03 5.13 1.04
C PRO A 37 0.71 4.30 2.29
N TYR A 38 -0.31 3.45 2.26
CA TYR A 38 -0.67 2.59 3.40
C TYR A 38 0.36 1.47 3.63
N VAL A 39 0.87 0.90 2.54
CA VAL A 39 1.91 -0.14 2.62
C VAL A 39 3.24 0.45 3.12
N ILE A 40 3.60 1.68 2.74
CA ILE A 40 4.75 2.38 3.31
C ILE A 40 4.57 2.56 4.82
N ASP A 41 3.39 3.02 5.27
CA ASP A 41 3.08 3.17 6.70
C ASP A 41 3.14 1.83 7.45
N PHE A 42 2.67 0.74 6.85
CA PHE A 42 2.80 -0.60 7.42
C PHE A 42 4.27 -1.04 7.53
N ASN A 43 5.03 -0.87 6.47
CA ASN A 43 6.41 -1.31 6.37
C ASN A 43 7.39 -0.47 7.21
N LYS A 44 7.02 0.78 7.59
CA LYS A 44 7.93 1.66 8.32
C LYS A 44 8.46 1.06 9.61
N LYS A 45 7.69 0.19 10.28
CA LYS A 45 8.16 -0.52 11.48
C LYS A 45 9.39 -1.42 11.24
N ALA A 46 9.60 -1.85 10.00
CA ALA A 46 10.74 -2.69 9.63
C ALA A 46 11.84 -1.93 8.89
N CYS A 47 11.50 -0.85 8.16
CA CYS A 47 12.44 -0.21 7.25
C CYS A 47 12.30 1.32 7.16
N ALA A 48 11.85 2.00 8.24
CA ALA A 48 11.73 3.47 8.27
C ALA A 48 12.99 4.21 7.76
N PRO A 49 14.23 3.85 8.14
CA PRO A 49 15.42 4.54 7.65
C PRO A 49 15.55 4.54 6.12
N ARG A 50 15.16 3.45 5.44
CA ARG A 50 15.19 3.36 3.98
C ARG A 50 14.20 4.33 3.32
N TYR A 51 12.99 4.43 3.85
CA TYR A 51 12.00 5.39 3.37
C TYR A 51 12.39 6.83 3.70
N ALA A 52 12.98 7.07 4.88
CA ALA A 52 13.51 8.37 5.26
C ALA A 52 14.64 8.84 4.33
N ASP A 53 15.51 7.94 3.87
CA ASP A 53 16.56 8.25 2.89
C ASP A 53 15.96 8.68 1.53
N ILE A 54 14.87 8.05 1.11
CA ILE A 54 14.12 8.49 -0.08
C ILE A 54 13.56 9.91 0.14
N ALA A 55 12.91 10.14 1.27
CA ALA A 55 12.35 11.45 1.61
C ALA A 55 13.43 12.55 1.66
N ARG A 56 14.60 12.25 2.25
CA ARG A 56 15.75 13.17 2.26
C ARG A 56 16.25 13.48 0.86
N SER A 57 16.35 12.47 -0.01
CA SER A 57 16.77 12.66 -1.40
C SER A 57 15.82 13.56 -2.19
N LEU A 58 14.54 13.54 -1.84
CA LEU A 58 13.49 14.40 -2.38
C LEU A 58 13.37 15.74 -1.66
N LYS A 59 14.22 16.00 -0.65
CA LYS A 59 14.22 17.22 0.18
C LYS A 59 12.88 17.48 0.87
N LEU A 60 12.20 16.41 1.29
CA LEU A 60 10.96 16.52 2.04
C LEU A 60 11.24 16.97 3.48
N PRO A 61 10.29 17.70 4.12
CA PRO A 61 10.45 18.17 5.49
C PRO A 61 10.34 17.02 6.50
N GLY A 62 11.14 17.09 7.58
CA GLY A 62 11.12 16.16 8.70
C GLY A 62 12.48 16.11 9.41
N ASN A 63 12.47 15.91 10.73
CA ASN A 63 13.66 15.83 11.58
C ASN A 63 13.95 14.39 12.02
N THR A 64 12.91 13.56 12.07
CA THR A 64 12.99 12.15 12.44
C THR A 64 12.64 11.26 11.22
N ASP A 65 13.02 9.98 11.28
CA ASP A 65 12.67 9.04 10.21
C ASP A 65 11.15 8.90 10.07
N ASP A 66 10.40 8.90 11.18
CA ASP A 66 8.94 8.84 11.14
C ASP A 66 8.30 10.06 10.47
N GLU A 67 8.78 11.28 10.81
CA GLU A 67 8.32 12.50 10.15
C GLU A 67 8.63 12.52 8.65
N LEU A 68 9.80 12.00 8.27
CA LEU A 68 10.19 11.87 6.86
C LEU A 68 9.34 10.85 6.10
N VAL A 69 9.00 9.73 6.74
CA VAL A 69 8.07 8.74 6.14
C VAL A 69 6.66 9.33 6.02
N ASP A 70 6.16 10.03 7.03
CA ASP A 70 4.87 10.72 6.95
C ASP A 70 4.87 11.77 5.82
N SER A 71 5.96 12.53 5.65
CA SER A 71 6.12 13.47 4.53
C SER A 71 6.12 12.77 3.18
N LEU A 72 6.77 11.62 3.06
CA LEU A 72 6.79 10.81 1.84
C LEU A 72 5.40 10.29 1.48
N THR A 73 4.67 9.72 2.45
CA THR A 73 3.31 9.22 2.21
C THR A 73 2.34 10.33 1.86
N ASN A 74 2.46 11.50 2.49
CA ASN A 74 1.65 12.66 2.16
C ASN A 74 1.94 13.17 0.73
N MET A 75 3.20 13.26 0.34
CA MET A 75 3.59 13.63 -1.04
C MET A 75 2.96 12.67 -2.06
N ILE A 76 2.99 11.35 -1.81
CA ILE A 76 2.36 10.36 -2.71
C ILE A 76 0.85 10.58 -2.78
N LYS A 77 0.18 10.82 -1.65
CA LYS A 77 -1.26 11.11 -1.62
C LYS A 77 -1.61 12.38 -2.39
N ASP A 78 -0.78 13.41 -2.28
CA ASP A 78 -0.99 14.67 -3.03
C ASP A 78 -0.75 14.49 -4.53
N MET A 79 0.23 13.69 -4.92
CA MET A 79 0.40 13.29 -6.32
C MET A 79 -0.81 12.53 -6.84
N ASN A 80 -1.34 11.56 -6.09
CA ASN A 80 -2.55 10.84 -6.47
C ASN A 80 -3.73 11.80 -6.69
N LYS A 81 -3.97 12.73 -5.76
CA LYS A 81 -5.01 13.75 -5.91
C LYS A 81 -4.83 14.60 -7.16
N SER A 82 -3.59 15.00 -7.47
CA SER A 82 -3.31 15.84 -8.66
C SER A 82 -3.56 15.13 -9.98
N MET A 83 -3.65 13.79 -9.95
CA MET A 83 -3.92 12.93 -11.10
C MET A 83 -5.33 12.32 -11.08
N ASP A 84 -6.22 12.82 -10.21
CA ASP A 84 -7.57 12.28 -9.99
C ASP A 84 -7.59 10.80 -9.62
N ILE A 85 -6.52 10.30 -8.99
CA ILE A 85 -6.48 8.94 -8.43
C ILE A 85 -7.09 8.98 -7.03
N PRO A 86 -8.12 8.14 -6.76
CA PRO A 86 -8.74 8.04 -5.45
C PRO A 86 -7.74 7.66 -4.36
N LEU A 87 -7.98 8.08 -3.11
CA LEU A 87 -7.11 7.77 -1.98
C LEU A 87 -7.53 6.51 -1.23
N THR A 88 -8.72 5.99 -1.50
CA THR A 88 -9.28 4.81 -0.83
C THR A 88 -10.02 3.92 -1.84
N LEU A 89 -10.27 2.67 -1.47
CA LEU A 89 -11.14 1.79 -2.26
C LEU A 89 -12.60 2.27 -2.26
N LYS A 90 -13.03 2.88 -1.16
CA LYS A 90 -14.36 3.48 -1.05
C LYS A 90 -14.53 4.66 -2.02
N ASP A 91 -13.53 5.55 -2.10
CA ASP A 91 -13.55 6.68 -3.03
C ASP A 91 -13.44 6.23 -4.49
N TYR A 92 -12.80 5.08 -4.74
CA TYR A 92 -12.77 4.45 -6.06
C TYR A 92 -14.17 3.97 -6.51
N GLY A 93 -15.06 3.70 -5.55
CA GLY A 93 -16.42 3.25 -5.81
C GLY A 93 -16.67 1.76 -5.55
N VAL A 94 -15.76 1.09 -4.84
CA VAL A 94 -16.00 -0.30 -4.41
C VAL A 94 -17.14 -0.32 -3.39
N ASP A 95 -18.21 -1.08 -3.69
CA ASP A 95 -19.36 -1.24 -2.80
C ASP A 95 -18.97 -1.87 -1.47
N GLU A 96 -19.52 -1.37 -0.36
CA GLU A 96 -19.14 -1.82 0.99
C GLU A 96 -19.53 -3.28 1.25
N LYS A 97 -20.66 -3.70 0.71
CA LYS A 97 -21.11 -5.09 0.86
C LYS A 97 -20.21 -6.03 0.07
N GLU A 98 -19.92 -5.68 -1.19
CA GLU A 98 -19.01 -6.46 -2.04
C GLU A 98 -17.62 -6.55 -1.40
N PHE A 99 -17.12 -5.44 -0.83
CA PHE A 99 -15.87 -5.41 -0.10
C PHE A 99 -15.89 -6.38 1.10
N LYS A 100 -16.93 -6.31 1.96
CA LYS A 100 -17.04 -7.17 3.14
C LYS A 100 -17.20 -8.65 2.79
N ASP A 101 -17.92 -8.96 1.72
CA ASP A 101 -18.09 -10.33 1.24
C ASP A 101 -16.78 -10.93 0.68
N SER A 102 -15.84 -10.09 0.24
CA SER A 102 -14.60 -10.50 -0.44
C SER A 102 -13.32 -10.32 0.39
N GLU A 103 -13.33 -9.53 1.47
CA GLU A 103 -12.12 -9.11 2.17
C GLU A 103 -11.28 -10.28 2.72
N ASP A 104 -11.91 -11.33 3.24
CA ASP A 104 -11.20 -12.53 3.74
C ASP A 104 -10.51 -13.30 2.61
N PHE A 105 -11.20 -13.46 1.49
CA PHE A 105 -10.66 -14.11 0.31
C PHE A 105 -9.47 -13.32 -0.26
N ILE A 106 -9.61 -12.00 -0.37
CA ILE A 106 -8.54 -11.12 -0.88
C ILE A 106 -7.33 -11.19 0.05
N ALA A 107 -7.51 -11.03 1.36
CA ALA A 107 -6.44 -11.04 2.34
C ALA A 107 -5.67 -12.35 2.33
N HIS A 108 -6.35 -13.49 2.40
CA HIS A 108 -5.72 -14.81 2.37
C HIS A 108 -4.90 -15.02 1.09
N ASN A 109 -5.51 -14.75 -0.08
CA ASN A 109 -4.81 -14.94 -1.36
C ASN A 109 -3.67 -13.93 -1.59
N ALA A 110 -3.75 -12.72 -1.01
CA ALA A 110 -2.65 -11.76 -1.04
C ALA A 110 -1.46 -12.22 -0.18
N VAL A 111 -1.70 -12.86 0.97
CA VAL A 111 -0.62 -13.45 1.78
C VAL A 111 0.10 -14.57 1.03
N LEU A 112 -0.64 -15.39 0.27
CA LEU A 112 -0.08 -16.48 -0.55
C LEU A 112 0.56 -16.02 -1.86
N ASP A 113 0.41 -14.76 -2.24
CA ASP A 113 0.98 -14.22 -3.48
C ASP A 113 2.52 -14.20 -3.40
N ALA A 114 3.18 -14.57 -4.49
CA ALA A 114 4.65 -14.62 -4.57
C ALA A 114 5.32 -13.27 -4.21
N CYS A 115 4.66 -12.15 -4.49
CA CYS A 115 5.18 -10.82 -4.17
C CYS A 115 5.22 -10.55 -2.67
N THR A 116 4.40 -11.22 -1.86
CA THR A 116 4.36 -11.02 -0.40
C THR A 116 5.64 -11.48 0.27
N GLY A 117 6.26 -12.56 -0.22
CA GLY A 117 7.50 -13.11 0.33
C GLY A 117 8.70 -12.17 0.29
N SER A 118 8.69 -11.15 -0.57
CA SER A 118 9.76 -10.15 -0.69
C SER A 118 9.46 -8.83 0.05
N ASN A 119 8.32 -8.74 0.76
CA ASN A 119 8.00 -7.54 1.52
C ASN A 119 8.93 -7.41 2.74
N PRO A 120 9.44 -6.20 3.06
CA PRO A 120 10.39 -6.00 4.15
C PRO A 120 9.85 -6.33 5.54
N ARG A 121 8.53 -6.26 5.73
CA ARG A 121 7.83 -6.68 6.95
C ARG A 121 6.92 -7.86 6.63
N SER A 122 7.04 -8.95 7.41
CA SER A 122 6.13 -10.09 7.30
C SER A 122 4.70 -9.67 7.65
N ILE A 123 3.72 -10.36 7.07
CA ILE A 123 2.31 -10.10 7.28
C ILE A 123 1.55 -11.42 7.29
N ASN A 124 0.57 -11.55 8.17
CA ASN A 124 -0.35 -12.69 8.22
C ASN A 124 -1.74 -12.29 7.70
N ASP A 125 -2.66 -13.26 7.58
CA ASP A 125 -4.01 -13.04 7.05
C ASP A 125 -4.79 -11.97 7.83
N ALA A 126 -4.70 -11.97 9.16
CA ALA A 126 -5.40 -11.02 10.00
C ALA A 126 -4.88 -9.58 9.83
N GLU A 127 -3.54 -9.41 9.74
CA GLU A 127 -2.92 -8.12 9.47
C GLU A 127 -3.20 -7.65 8.04
N MET A 128 -3.19 -8.56 7.06
CA MET A 128 -3.51 -8.24 5.67
C MET A 128 -4.96 -7.76 5.52
N LYS A 129 -5.90 -8.46 6.17
CA LYS A 129 -7.30 -8.04 6.24
C LYS A 129 -7.44 -6.66 6.88
N LYS A 130 -6.79 -6.44 8.02
CA LYS A 130 -6.79 -5.14 8.71
C LYS A 130 -6.21 -4.03 7.84
N LEU A 131 -5.10 -4.30 7.14
CA LEU A 131 -4.50 -3.34 6.20
C LEU A 131 -5.48 -3.02 5.06
N LEU A 132 -6.13 -4.02 4.49
CA LEU A 132 -7.12 -3.86 3.43
C LEU A 132 -8.33 -3.02 3.90
N GLU A 133 -8.82 -3.25 5.14
CA GLU A 133 -9.86 -2.41 5.75
C GLU A 133 -9.39 -0.95 5.92
N TYR A 134 -8.13 -0.72 6.33
CA TYR A 134 -7.59 0.62 6.49
C TYR A 134 -7.48 1.36 5.14
N ILE A 135 -7.13 0.64 4.08
CA ILE A 135 -7.14 1.15 2.71
C ILE A 135 -8.57 1.49 2.26
N TYR A 136 -9.54 0.62 2.58
CA TYR A 136 -10.93 0.85 2.20
C TYR A 136 -11.51 2.11 2.86
N TYR A 137 -11.30 2.28 4.17
CA TYR A 137 -11.86 3.40 4.95
C TYR A 137 -10.95 4.63 5.06
N GLY A 138 -9.76 4.61 4.52
CA GLY A 138 -8.80 5.73 4.59
C GLY A 138 -8.18 5.94 5.98
N LYS A 139 -8.04 4.89 6.78
CA LYS A 139 -7.48 4.98 8.12
C LYS A 139 -5.95 5.02 8.09
N LYS A 140 -5.33 5.77 9.02
CA LYS A 140 -3.87 5.74 9.18
C LYS A 140 -3.43 4.38 9.73
N VAL A 141 -2.42 3.77 9.10
CA VAL A 141 -1.88 2.48 9.57
C VAL A 141 -1.02 2.71 10.80
N ASP A 142 -1.36 2.04 11.91
CA ASP A 142 -0.78 2.23 13.24
C ASP A 142 -0.36 0.92 13.94
N PHE A 143 -0.44 -0.21 13.24
CA PHE A 143 -0.18 -1.55 13.79
C PHE A 143 1.05 -2.24 13.17
#